data_6665ab97a632cdd261112dc7fee3b937
#
_entry.id   6665ab97a632cdd261112dc7fee3b937
#
_cell.length_a   1.000
_cell.length_b   1.000
_cell.length_c   1.000
_cell.angle_alpha   90.00
_cell.angle_beta   90.00
_cell.angle_gamma   90.00
#
_symmetry.space_group_name_H-M   'P 1'
#
loop_
_entity.id
_entity.type
_entity.pdbx_description
1 polymer ?
#
loop_
_entity_poly.entity_id
_entity_poly.type
_entity_poly.pdbx_seq_one_letter_code
_entity_poly.pdbx_strand_id
1 'polypeptide(L)'
;MPSLRSILRKTLHRCVHRFGFRLVRTPPFERALRNWELDHQPFYFVQVGAHNGITSDPFHRFLIENLAWESILIEPQSPCVNTLHAIYADRENIRIEHAAIGSGSSKDALSSPASNTLTLYKVSDAAVGLPHWANQLASARREVIASHKDRIPDIERWIETQEVPCMGLAQIVSKHGFPRVDLLATDTEGFDFEIVKQIDDLPSLPQFVYYEHKHLSPQEYSESLRFLHERNYRTHQVNNGDTFAQLR
;
A
#
# COMPACT_ATOMS: atom_id res chain seq x y z
N MET A 1 16.19 20.52 35.10
CA MET A 1 15.68 21.74 34.44
C MET A 1 15.20 21.33 33.04
N PRO A 2 14.03 21.78 32.54
CA PRO A 2 13.61 21.47 31.20
C PRO A 2 14.57 22.07 30.18
N SER A 3 14.91 21.33 29.14
CA SER A 3 15.84 21.79 28.10
C SER A 3 15.27 23.00 27.33
N LEU A 4 16.16 23.88 26.85
CA LEU A 4 15.78 25.06 26.07
C LEU A 4 14.85 24.68 24.90
N ARG A 5 15.08 23.53 24.25
CA ARG A 5 14.24 22.96 23.19
C ARG A 5 12.80 22.64 23.65
N SER A 6 12.64 22.18 24.91
CA SER A 6 11.31 21.86 25.44
C SER A 6 10.51 23.12 25.77
N ILE A 7 11.18 24.19 26.20
CA ILE A 7 10.57 25.49 26.51
C ILE A 7 10.15 26.16 25.18
N LEU A 8 11.03 26.24 24.19
CA LEU A 8 10.73 26.79 22.86
C LEU A 8 9.54 26.08 22.20
N ARG A 9 9.51 24.74 22.29
CA ARG A 9 8.41 23.92 21.73
C ARG A 9 7.07 24.22 22.40
N LYS A 10 7.04 24.36 23.74
CA LYS A 10 5.81 24.71 24.48
C LYS A 10 5.33 26.13 24.16
N THR A 11 6.24 27.08 24.00
CA THR A 11 5.91 28.47 23.66
C THR A 11 5.37 28.57 22.22
N LEU A 12 6.03 27.91 21.28
CA LEU A 12 5.57 27.85 19.89
C LEU A 12 4.19 27.18 19.78
N HIS A 13 3.96 26.09 20.51
CA HIS A 13 2.67 25.39 20.54
C HIS A 13 1.55 26.30 21.09
N ARG A 14 1.82 27.10 22.14
CA ARG A 14 0.86 28.09 22.68
C ARG A 14 0.56 29.21 21.70
N CYS A 15 1.57 29.77 21.03
CA CYS A 15 1.38 30.80 20.02
C CYS A 15 0.53 30.32 18.85
N VAL A 16 0.84 29.15 18.30
CA VAL A 16 0.12 28.56 17.16
C VAL A 16 -1.33 28.22 17.51
N HIS A 17 -1.57 27.68 18.71
CA HIS A 17 -2.93 27.39 19.21
C HIS A 17 -3.78 28.66 19.38
N ARG A 18 -3.18 29.79 19.75
CA ARG A 18 -3.87 31.07 19.90
C ARG A 18 -4.40 31.63 18.57
N PHE A 19 -3.80 31.20 17.46
CA PHE A 19 -4.25 31.55 16.09
C PHE A 19 -5.11 30.45 15.45
N GLY A 20 -5.60 29.49 16.22
CA GLY A 20 -6.46 28.40 15.71
C GLY A 20 -5.71 27.30 14.94
N PHE A 21 -4.37 27.32 14.91
CA PHE A 21 -3.57 26.27 14.27
C PHE A 21 -3.13 25.20 15.25
N ARG A 22 -3.06 23.95 14.79
CA ARG A 22 -2.52 22.84 15.54
C ARG A 22 -1.20 22.39 14.93
N LEU A 23 -0.12 22.39 15.71
CA LEU A 23 1.15 21.80 15.28
C LEU A 23 1.01 20.28 15.27
N VAL A 24 0.93 19.69 14.10
CA VAL A 24 0.97 18.24 13.90
C VAL A 24 2.39 17.88 13.43
N ARG A 25 2.96 16.85 14.04
CA ARG A 25 4.25 16.33 13.59
C ARG A 25 4.02 15.52 12.32
N THR A 26 4.48 16.02 11.18
CA THR A 26 4.47 15.27 9.92
C THR A 26 5.30 14.00 10.08
N PRO A 27 4.76 12.82 9.76
CA PRO A 27 5.52 11.57 9.77
C PRO A 27 6.79 11.67 8.90
N PRO A 28 7.88 10.97 9.27
CA PRO A 28 9.12 11.04 8.51
C PRO A 28 8.95 10.68 7.03
N PHE A 29 8.13 9.67 6.71
CA PHE A 29 7.88 9.24 5.34
C PHE A 29 7.16 10.33 4.53
N GLU A 30 6.11 10.96 5.06
CA GLU A 30 5.40 12.05 4.36
C GLU A 30 6.35 13.21 4.02
N ARG A 31 7.27 13.54 4.93
CA ARG A 31 8.26 14.59 4.69
C ARG A 31 9.24 14.20 3.59
N ALA A 32 9.67 12.93 3.56
CA ALA A 32 10.54 12.42 2.51
C ALA A 32 9.87 12.50 1.13
N LEU A 33 8.59 12.10 1.04
CA LEU A 33 7.80 12.20 -0.20
C LEU A 33 7.65 13.65 -0.65
N ARG A 34 7.22 14.56 0.23
CA ARG A 34 7.04 15.98 -0.10
C ARG A 34 8.35 16.66 -0.55
N ASN A 35 9.47 16.31 0.05
CA ASN A 35 10.77 16.85 -0.38
C ASN A 35 11.18 16.30 -1.75
N TRP A 36 10.92 15.04 -2.03
CA TRP A 36 11.28 14.43 -3.31
C TRP A 36 10.42 14.97 -4.46
N GLU A 37 9.10 15.11 -4.25
CA GLU A 37 8.18 15.57 -5.28
C GLU A 37 8.47 17.00 -5.77
N LEU A 38 9.15 17.84 -4.97
CA LEU A 38 9.52 19.20 -5.36
C LEU A 38 10.44 19.25 -6.59
N ASP A 39 11.35 18.27 -6.69
CA ASP A 39 12.37 18.23 -7.74
C ASP A 39 12.12 17.15 -8.80
N HIS A 40 11.10 16.28 -8.57
CA HIS A 40 10.83 15.08 -9.39
C HIS A 40 9.36 15.02 -9.80
N GLN A 41 8.98 15.82 -10.79
CA GLN A 41 7.63 15.83 -11.35
C GLN A 41 7.65 15.37 -12.82
N PRO A 42 6.61 14.66 -13.27
CA PRO A 42 5.53 14.08 -12.47
C PRO A 42 6.04 13.01 -11.51
N PHE A 43 5.37 12.86 -10.37
CA PHE A 43 5.66 11.83 -9.36
C PHE A 43 4.84 10.57 -9.67
N TYR A 44 5.51 9.43 -9.88
CA TYR A 44 4.87 8.18 -10.27
C TYR A 44 4.62 7.28 -9.06
N PHE A 45 3.36 7.12 -8.72
CA PHE A 45 2.91 6.34 -7.58
C PHE A 45 2.17 5.06 -8.01
N VAL A 46 2.52 3.93 -7.40
CA VAL A 46 1.81 2.66 -7.57
C VAL A 46 1.37 2.17 -6.19
N GLN A 47 0.07 1.93 -6.03
CA GLN A 47 -0.51 1.35 -4.82
C GLN A 47 -1.15 0.01 -5.15
N VAL A 48 -0.76 -1.04 -4.43
CA VAL A 48 -1.32 -2.39 -4.53
C VAL A 48 -2.12 -2.68 -3.26
N GLY A 49 -3.37 -3.11 -3.44
CA GLY A 49 -4.33 -3.21 -2.35
C GLY A 49 -4.91 -1.83 -2.00
N ALA A 50 -5.36 -1.08 -3.02
CA ALA A 50 -5.88 0.28 -2.82
C ALA A 50 -7.22 0.31 -2.06
N HIS A 51 -7.88 -0.84 -1.93
CA HIS A 51 -9.16 -1.00 -1.25
C HIS A 51 -10.17 0.07 -1.71
N ASN A 52 -10.84 0.76 -0.79
CA ASN A 52 -11.78 1.83 -1.14
C ASN A 52 -11.11 3.22 -1.28
N GLY A 53 -9.77 3.30 -1.17
CA GLY A 53 -9.01 4.53 -1.35
C GLY A 53 -9.18 5.60 -0.27
N ILE A 54 -9.87 5.30 0.85
CA ILE A 54 -10.14 6.27 1.93
C ILE A 54 -9.78 5.67 3.31
N THR A 55 -10.32 4.48 3.58
CA THR A 55 -10.26 3.91 4.94
C THR A 55 -8.84 3.48 5.26
N SER A 56 -8.24 4.10 6.25
CA SER A 56 -6.87 3.81 6.72
C SER A 56 -5.77 4.00 5.67
N ASP A 57 -6.07 4.62 4.53
CA ASP A 57 -5.11 4.87 3.47
C ASP A 57 -4.26 6.11 3.77
N PRO A 58 -2.94 5.97 4.03
CA PRO A 58 -2.06 7.10 4.33
C PRO A 58 -1.79 7.98 3.10
N PHE A 59 -2.11 7.50 1.87
CA PHE A 59 -1.84 8.19 0.61
C PHE A 59 -3.04 8.93 0.04
N HIS A 60 -4.26 8.66 0.51
CA HIS A 60 -5.49 9.32 0.04
C HIS A 60 -5.34 10.85 -0.04
N ARG A 61 -4.81 11.45 1.03
CA ARG A 61 -4.60 12.90 1.10
C ARG A 61 -3.64 13.40 0.01
N PHE A 62 -2.56 12.66 -0.28
CA PHE A 62 -1.63 13.00 -1.34
C PHE A 62 -2.30 12.95 -2.70
N LEU A 63 -3.12 11.92 -2.94
CA LEU A 63 -3.85 11.74 -4.19
C LEU A 63 -4.84 12.86 -4.46
N ILE A 64 -5.54 13.38 -3.45
CA ILE A 64 -6.51 14.47 -3.64
C ILE A 64 -5.87 15.87 -3.67
N GLU A 65 -4.74 16.09 -2.99
CA GLU A 65 -4.08 17.39 -2.91
C GLU A 65 -3.11 17.64 -4.07
N ASN A 66 -2.53 16.60 -4.70
CA ASN A 66 -1.46 16.73 -5.68
C ASN A 66 -1.88 16.30 -7.09
N LEU A 67 -1.98 17.27 -8.00
CA LEU A 67 -2.27 17.02 -9.43
C LEU A 67 -1.06 16.47 -10.21
N ALA A 68 0.14 16.64 -9.67
CA ALA A 68 1.39 16.17 -10.29
C ALA A 68 1.72 14.70 -9.98
N TRP A 69 0.88 14.01 -9.21
CA TRP A 69 1.02 12.59 -8.96
C TRP A 69 0.31 11.80 -10.04
N GLU A 70 1.07 11.13 -10.91
CA GLU A 70 0.59 10.12 -11.83
C GLU A 70 0.48 8.80 -11.06
N SER A 71 -0.73 8.27 -10.90
CA SER A 71 -0.96 7.18 -9.97
C SER A 71 -1.64 5.98 -10.63
N ILE A 72 -1.24 4.76 -10.22
CA ILE A 72 -1.95 3.51 -10.52
C ILE A 72 -2.41 2.92 -9.20
N LEU A 73 -3.72 2.77 -9.05
CA LEU A 73 -4.35 2.12 -7.91
C LEU A 73 -4.81 0.72 -8.34
N ILE A 74 -4.24 -0.30 -7.74
CA ILE A 74 -4.48 -1.70 -8.09
C ILE A 74 -5.33 -2.34 -6.99
N GLU A 75 -6.48 -2.88 -7.37
CA GLU A 75 -7.43 -3.48 -6.44
C GLU A 75 -8.17 -4.65 -7.09
N PRO A 76 -8.16 -5.85 -6.48
CA PRO A 76 -8.82 -7.02 -7.06
C PRO A 76 -10.32 -7.13 -6.77
N GLN A 77 -10.84 -6.44 -5.76
CA GLN A 77 -12.24 -6.55 -5.36
C GLN A 77 -13.13 -5.56 -6.11
N SER A 78 -14.06 -6.05 -6.95
CA SER A 78 -14.95 -5.22 -7.77
C SER A 78 -15.72 -4.13 -6.99
N PRO A 79 -16.27 -4.37 -5.77
CA PRO A 79 -16.93 -3.31 -5.01
C PRO A 79 -15.98 -2.15 -4.64
N CYS A 80 -14.73 -2.47 -4.29
CA CYS A 80 -13.71 -1.48 -3.99
C CYS A 80 -13.30 -0.71 -5.24
N VAL A 81 -13.09 -1.40 -6.37
CA VAL A 81 -12.81 -0.78 -7.68
C VAL A 81 -13.89 0.21 -8.07
N ASN A 82 -15.19 -0.15 -7.92
CA ASN A 82 -16.30 0.76 -8.19
C ASN A 82 -16.25 2.01 -7.31
N THR A 83 -15.88 1.85 -6.04
CA THR A 83 -15.72 2.96 -5.10
C THR A 83 -14.55 3.87 -5.50
N LEU A 84 -13.41 3.30 -5.88
CA LEU A 84 -12.26 4.05 -6.39
C LEU A 84 -12.63 4.88 -7.63
N HIS A 85 -13.34 4.28 -8.60
CA HIS A 85 -13.82 5.00 -9.78
C HIS A 85 -14.75 6.15 -9.42
N ALA A 86 -15.61 6.00 -8.42
CA ALA A 86 -16.50 7.07 -7.98
C ALA A 86 -15.75 8.23 -7.29
N ILE A 87 -14.72 7.90 -6.46
CA ILE A 87 -13.95 8.89 -5.70
C ILE A 87 -13.03 9.71 -6.61
N TYR A 88 -12.40 9.03 -7.57
CA TYR A 88 -11.40 9.64 -8.45
C TYR A 88 -11.92 9.91 -9.86
N ALA A 89 -13.25 10.02 -10.04
CA ALA A 89 -13.90 10.21 -11.35
C ALA A 89 -13.35 11.42 -12.15
N ASP A 90 -13.04 12.51 -11.46
CA ASP A 90 -12.55 13.76 -12.06
C ASP A 90 -11.01 13.85 -12.07
N ARG A 91 -10.30 12.71 -11.91
CA ARG A 91 -8.84 12.68 -11.76
C ARG A 91 -8.19 11.85 -12.87
N GLU A 92 -7.90 12.51 -14.01
CA GLU A 92 -7.26 11.87 -15.18
C GLU A 92 -5.85 11.33 -14.89
N ASN A 93 -5.18 11.87 -13.87
CA ASN A 93 -3.86 11.44 -13.39
C ASN A 93 -3.91 10.19 -12.49
N ILE A 94 -5.10 9.64 -12.20
CA ILE A 94 -5.26 8.43 -11.39
C ILE A 94 -5.88 7.33 -12.25
N ARG A 95 -5.15 6.24 -12.42
CA ARG A 95 -5.56 5.05 -13.16
C ARG A 95 -5.93 3.95 -12.18
N ILE A 96 -7.06 3.29 -12.39
CA ILE A 96 -7.53 2.20 -11.54
C ILE A 96 -7.39 0.90 -12.32
N GLU A 97 -6.70 -0.06 -11.75
CA GLU A 97 -6.48 -1.39 -12.32
C GLU A 97 -7.21 -2.44 -11.51
N HIS A 98 -8.19 -3.11 -12.14
CA HIS A 98 -8.94 -4.20 -11.53
C HIS A 98 -8.16 -5.51 -11.67
N ALA A 99 -7.18 -5.74 -10.80
CA ALA A 99 -6.36 -6.93 -10.78
C ALA A 99 -5.72 -7.16 -9.41
N ALA A 100 -5.24 -8.38 -9.18
CA ALA A 100 -4.26 -8.70 -8.15
C ALA A 100 -2.85 -8.69 -8.75
N ILE A 101 -1.82 -8.53 -7.90
CA ILE A 101 -0.43 -8.82 -8.27
C ILE A 101 -0.14 -10.28 -7.91
N GLY A 102 0.27 -11.07 -8.92
CA GLY A 102 0.65 -12.46 -8.71
C GLY A 102 2.10 -12.64 -8.26
N SER A 103 2.41 -13.82 -7.75
CA SER A 103 3.79 -14.24 -7.48
C SER A 103 4.48 -14.60 -8.81
N GLY A 104 5.64 -14.02 -9.05
CA GLY A 104 6.48 -14.37 -10.19
C GLY A 104 7.04 -13.15 -10.91
N SER A 105 8.30 -13.29 -11.34
CA SER A 105 8.96 -12.31 -12.18
C SER A 105 8.27 -12.22 -13.54
N SER A 106 8.19 -11.01 -14.11
CA SER A 106 7.72 -10.79 -15.49
C SER A 106 8.49 -11.64 -16.53
N LYS A 107 9.69 -12.10 -16.17
CA LYS A 107 10.52 -12.99 -17.00
C LYS A 107 9.95 -14.41 -17.08
N ASP A 108 9.26 -14.87 -16.04
CA ASP A 108 8.64 -16.19 -16.00
C ASP A 108 7.26 -16.20 -16.69
N ALA A 109 6.56 -15.07 -16.68
CA ALA A 109 5.24 -14.91 -17.31
C ALA A 109 5.27 -14.95 -18.85
N LEU A 110 6.43 -14.69 -19.47
CA LEU A 110 6.62 -14.82 -20.93
C LEU A 110 6.80 -16.26 -21.38
N SER A 111 7.12 -17.18 -20.48
CA SER A 111 7.45 -18.57 -20.78
C SER A 111 6.39 -19.61 -20.41
N SER A 112 5.33 -19.21 -19.70
CA SER A 112 4.20 -20.09 -19.37
C SER A 112 2.88 -19.32 -19.40
N PRO A 113 1.80 -19.88 -19.96
CA PRO A 113 0.45 -19.37 -19.70
C PRO A 113 0.06 -19.75 -18.25
N ALA A 114 0.70 -19.13 -17.29
CA ALA A 114 0.23 -19.16 -15.91
C ALA A 114 -1.20 -18.62 -15.90
N SER A 115 -2.06 -19.20 -15.10
CA SER A 115 -3.45 -18.78 -14.97
C SER A 115 -3.45 -17.25 -14.74
N ASN A 116 -4.15 -16.50 -15.63
CA ASN A 116 -4.29 -15.05 -15.52
C ASN A 116 -5.20 -14.67 -14.33
N THR A 117 -5.34 -15.58 -13.35
CA THR A 117 -6.16 -15.42 -12.16
C THR A 117 -5.40 -15.81 -10.90
N LEU A 118 -5.76 -15.16 -9.80
CA LEU A 118 -5.31 -15.45 -8.46
C LEU A 118 -6.53 -15.77 -7.59
N THR A 119 -6.44 -16.82 -6.78
CA THR A 119 -7.48 -17.13 -5.78
C THR A 119 -7.29 -16.23 -4.56
N LEU A 120 -8.29 -15.42 -4.25
CA LEU A 120 -8.39 -14.68 -3.00
C LEU A 120 -9.33 -15.38 -2.04
N TYR A 121 -8.98 -15.36 -0.76
CA TYR A 121 -9.83 -15.73 0.36
C TYR A 121 -10.43 -14.45 0.95
N LYS A 122 -11.73 -14.41 1.11
CA LYS A 122 -12.45 -13.26 1.68
C LYS A 122 -13.54 -13.71 2.64
N VAL A 123 -14.05 -12.78 3.43
CA VAL A 123 -15.26 -13.02 4.21
C VAL A 123 -16.46 -12.86 3.30
N SER A 124 -17.39 -13.84 3.33
CA SER A 124 -18.60 -13.85 2.49
C SER A 124 -19.47 -12.63 2.74
N ASP A 125 -19.98 -12.07 1.67
CA ASP A 125 -20.94 -10.95 1.72
C ASP A 125 -22.30 -11.38 2.34
N ALA A 126 -22.57 -12.69 2.41
CA ALA A 126 -23.73 -13.26 3.07
C ALA A 126 -23.62 -13.32 4.60
N ALA A 127 -22.43 -13.06 5.15
CA ALA A 127 -22.19 -13.08 6.58
C ALA A 127 -22.91 -11.92 7.29
N VAL A 128 -23.83 -12.24 8.21
CA VAL A 128 -24.61 -11.26 8.96
C VAL A 128 -24.08 -11.10 10.38
N GLY A 129 -24.21 -9.88 10.92
CA GLY A 129 -23.81 -9.58 12.31
C GLY A 129 -22.31 -9.44 12.51
N LEU A 130 -21.51 -9.41 11.45
CA LEU A 130 -20.07 -9.17 11.50
C LEU A 130 -19.75 -7.66 11.62
N PRO A 131 -18.56 -7.32 12.15
CA PRO A 131 -18.05 -5.96 12.09
C PRO A 131 -18.02 -5.47 10.63
N HIS A 132 -18.31 -4.19 10.40
CA HIS A 132 -18.37 -3.60 9.04
C HIS A 132 -17.07 -3.70 8.24
N TRP A 133 -15.92 -3.85 8.93
CA TRP A 133 -14.61 -4.05 8.29
C TRP A 133 -14.38 -5.49 7.81
N ALA A 134 -15.20 -6.46 8.26
CA ALA A 134 -14.98 -7.87 7.93
C ALA A 134 -15.08 -8.17 6.43
N ASN A 135 -16.03 -7.52 5.73
CA ASN A 135 -16.20 -7.67 4.28
C ASN A 135 -15.07 -7.01 3.47
N GLN A 136 -14.18 -6.28 4.14
CA GLN A 136 -13.02 -5.65 3.53
C GLN A 136 -11.79 -6.55 3.54
N LEU A 137 -11.84 -7.62 4.35
CA LEU A 137 -10.76 -8.59 4.43
C LEU A 137 -10.71 -9.45 3.17
N ALA A 138 -9.61 -9.36 2.44
CA ALA A 138 -9.28 -10.27 1.36
C ALA A 138 -7.76 -10.50 1.34
N SER A 139 -7.34 -11.74 1.19
CA SER A 139 -5.94 -12.12 1.17
C SER A 139 -5.71 -13.30 0.22
N ALA A 140 -4.54 -13.36 -0.41
CA ALA A 140 -4.09 -14.58 -1.09
C ALA A 140 -3.79 -15.74 -0.12
N ARG A 141 -3.76 -15.46 1.19
CA ARG A 141 -3.46 -16.41 2.26
C ARG A 141 -4.68 -16.65 3.14
N ARG A 142 -5.26 -17.84 3.07
CA ARG A 142 -6.43 -18.24 3.86
C ARG A 142 -6.22 -18.05 5.37
N GLU A 143 -5.02 -18.38 5.85
CA GLU A 143 -4.64 -18.28 7.25
C GLU A 143 -4.69 -16.84 7.79
N VAL A 144 -4.46 -15.84 6.96
CA VAL A 144 -4.59 -14.43 7.36
C VAL A 144 -6.05 -14.12 7.69
N ILE A 145 -7.00 -14.52 6.84
CA ILE A 145 -8.43 -14.34 7.12
C ILE A 145 -8.83 -15.12 8.38
N ALA A 146 -8.43 -16.40 8.48
CA ALA A 146 -8.73 -17.26 9.61
C ALA A 146 -8.14 -16.76 10.95
N SER A 147 -7.05 -15.98 10.91
CA SER A 147 -6.41 -15.41 12.11
C SER A 147 -7.32 -14.41 12.86
N HIS A 148 -8.35 -13.88 12.23
CA HIS A 148 -9.30 -12.94 12.83
C HIS A 148 -10.38 -13.60 13.72
N LYS A 149 -10.25 -14.91 14.02
CA LYS A 149 -11.20 -15.70 14.83
C LYS A 149 -11.53 -15.11 16.20
N ASP A 150 -10.58 -14.40 16.83
CA ASP A 150 -10.80 -13.75 18.14
C ASP A 150 -11.74 -12.53 18.04
N ARG A 151 -11.83 -11.92 16.86
CA ARG A 151 -12.67 -10.75 16.56
C ARG A 151 -13.94 -11.11 15.80
N ILE A 152 -13.90 -12.20 15.05
CA ILE A 152 -15.01 -12.76 14.28
C ILE A 152 -15.17 -14.22 14.66
N PRO A 153 -16.01 -14.54 15.65
CA PRO A 153 -16.29 -15.94 16.02
C PRO A 153 -16.79 -16.74 14.81
N ASP A 154 -16.35 -17.99 14.70
CA ASP A 154 -16.71 -18.90 13.59
C ASP A 154 -16.37 -18.39 12.19
N ILE A 155 -15.38 -17.50 12.05
CA ILE A 155 -14.96 -16.90 10.76
C ILE A 155 -14.74 -17.95 9.67
N GLU A 156 -14.26 -19.16 10.04
CA GLU A 156 -14.03 -20.27 9.11
C GLU A 156 -15.25 -20.65 8.28
N ARG A 157 -16.46 -20.45 8.80
CA ARG A 157 -17.74 -20.72 8.12
C ARG A 157 -18.07 -19.67 7.05
N TRP A 158 -17.42 -18.52 7.13
CA TRP A 158 -17.68 -17.37 6.27
C TRP A 158 -16.55 -17.12 5.26
N ILE A 159 -15.47 -17.92 5.31
CA ILE A 159 -14.41 -17.82 4.32
C ILE A 159 -14.87 -18.40 3.00
N GLU A 160 -14.87 -17.59 1.97
CA GLU A 160 -15.10 -18.01 0.59
C GLU A 160 -13.92 -17.66 -0.30
N THR A 161 -13.85 -18.25 -1.48
CA THR A 161 -12.84 -17.98 -2.48
C THR A 161 -13.40 -17.19 -3.64
N GLN A 162 -12.58 -16.30 -4.21
CA GLN A 162 -12.88 -15.54 -5.40
C GLN A 162 -11.68 -15.60 -6.34
N GLU A 163 -11.91 -15.99 -7.61
CA GLU A 163 -10.90 -15.83 -8.65
C GLU A 163 -10.91 -14.39 -9.17
N VAL A 164 -9.74 -13.77 -9.18
CA VAL A 164 -9.57 -12.38 -9.65
C VAL A 164 -8.51 -12.31 -10.74
N PRO A 165 -8.62 -11.37 -11.70
CA PRO A 165 -7.56 -11.15 -12.68
C PRO A 165 -6.22 -10.90 -11.99
N CYS A 166 -5.14 -11.45 -12.56
CA CYS A 166 -3.81 -11.40 -11.97
C CYS A 166 -2.78 -10.97 -13.01
N MET A 167 -1.90 -10.03 -12.63
CA MET A 167 -0.81 -9.53 -13.46
C MET A 167 0.46 -9.37 -12.63
N GLY A 168 1.62 -9.33 -13.29
CA GLY A 168 2.88 -8.91 -12.66
C GLY A 168 2.94 -7.39 -12.49
N LEU A 169 3.67 -6.92 -11.47
CA LEU A 169 3.82 -5.48 -11.20
C LEU A 169 4.38 -4.72 -12.42
N ALA A 170 5.46 -5.22 -13.02
CA ALA A 170 6.06 -4.59 -14.20
C ALA A 170 5.14 -4.58 -15.43
N GLN A 171 4.27 -5.58 -15.58
CA GLN A 171 3.28 -5.61 -16.66
C GLN A 171 2.27 -4.47 -16.50
N ILE A 172 1.76 -4.23 -15.28
CA ILE A 172 0.82 -3.12 -15.01
C ILE A 172 1.51 -1.77 -15.21
N VAL A 173 2.73 -1.60 -14.69
CA VAL A 173 3.52 -0.37 -14.85
C VAL A 173 3.74 -0.06 -16.34
N SER A 174 4.10 -1.07 -17.14
CA SER A 174 4.29 -0.95 -18.59
C SER A 174 2.98 -0.67 -19.33
N LYS A 175 1.88 -1.36 -18.97
CA LYS A 175 0.54 -1.15 -19.54
C LYS A 175 0.09 0.30 -19.46
N HIS A 176 0.39 0.95 -18.34
CA HIS A 176 0.03 2.36 -18.11
C HIS A 176 1.11 3.35 -18.56
N GLY A 177 2.21 2.87 -19.16
CA GLY A 177 3.25 3.72 -19.73
C GLY A 177 4.09 4.48 -18.71
N PHE A 178 4.18 4.01 -17.45
CA PHE A 178 5.03 4.65 -16.45
C PHE A 178 6.50 4.41 -16.75
N PRO A 179 7.31 5.46 -16.90
CA PRO A 179 8.75 5.32 -17.21
C PRO A 179 9.56 4.88 -15.98
N ARG A 180 9.04 5.10 -14.79
CA ARG A 180 9.61 4.73 -13.50
C ARG A 180 8.51 4.62 -12.44
N VAL A 181 8.85 4.16 -11.28
CA VAL A 181 8.02 4.22 -10.07
C VAL A 181 8.80 4.99 -9.00
N ASP A 182 8.27 6.11 -8.52
CA ASP A 182 8.90 6.86 -7.44
C ASP A 182 8.52 6.30 -6.07
N LEU A 183 7.25 5.88 -5.91
CA LEU A 183 6.75 5.23 -4.70
C LEU A 183 5.95 3.97 -5.08
N LEU A 184 6.33 2.85 -4.50
CA LEU A 184 5.51 1.63 -4.43
C LEU A 184 4.94 1.51 -3.02
N ALA A 185 3.62 1.45 -2.91
CA ALA A 185 2.93 1.13 -1.66
C ALA A 185 2.18 -0.19 -1.80
N THR A 186 2.23 -1.06 -0.77
CA THR A 186 1.50 -2.32 -0.74
C THR A 186 0.81 -2.53 0.60
N ASP A 187 -0.45 -2.95 0.55
CA ASP A 187 -1.26 -3.39 1.68
C ASP A 187 -2.19 -4.50 1.17
N THR A 188 -1.71 -5.73 1.22
CA THR A 188 -2.33 -6.90 0.58
C THR A 188 -2.60 -8.03 1.55
N GLU A 189 -2.65 -7.70 2.85
CA GLU A 189 -3.00 -8.64 3.90
C GLU A 189 -2.12 -9.90 3.84
N GLY A 190 -0.77 -9.67 3.81
CA GLY A 190 0.24 -10.73 3.92
C GLY A 190 0.89 -11.19 2.62
N PHE A 191 0.57 -10.62 1.47
CA PHE A 191 1.26 -10.91 0.20
C PHE A 191 2.32 -9.85 -0.16
N ASP A 192 2.51 -8.87 0.70
CA ASP A 192 3.30 -7.66 0.48
C ASP A 192 4.76 -7.92 0.11
N PHE A 193 5.42 -8.86 0.79
CA PHE A 193 6.80 -9.18 0.48
C PHE A 193 6.96 -9.79 -0.92
N GLU A 194 6.00 -10.59 -1.40
CA GLU A 194 6.01 -11.14 -2.76
C GLU A 194 5.92 -10.03 -3.82
N ILE A 195 5.20 -8.95 -3.51
CA ILE A 195 5.11 -7.77 -4.37
C ILE A 195 6.39 -6.94 -4.29
N VAL A 196 6.91 -6.70 -3.09
CA VAL A 196 8.17 -5.96 -2.89
C VAL A 196 9.34 -6.62 -3.63
N LYS A 197 9.39 -7.94 -3.73
CA LYS A 197 10.41 -8.65 -4.52
C LYS A 197 10.38 -8.29 -6.02
N GLN A 198 9.23 -7.87 -6.54
CA GLN A 198 9.09 -7.53 -7.97
C GLN A 198 9.65 -6.14 -8.33
N ILE A 199 10.19 -5.37 -7.37
CA ILE A 199 10.87 -4.10 -7.69
C ILE A 199 12.07 -4.28 -8.62
N ASP A 200 12.68 -5.46 -8.64
CA ASP A 200 13.78 -5.80 -9.54
C ASP A 200 13.37 -5.93 -11.01
N ASP A 201 12.09 -6.10 -11.27
CA ASP A 201 11.53 -6.20 -12.63
C ASP A 201 11.09 -4.83 -13.18
N LEU A 202 11.07 -3.79 -12.35
CA LEU A 202 10.71 -2.43 -12.75
C LEU A 202 11.82 -1.78 -13.59
N PRO A 203 11.50 -0.75 -14.40
CA PRO A 203 12.50 -0.01 -15.18
C PRO A 203 13.65 0.56 -14.34
N SER A 204 13.39 0.90 -13.11
CA SER A 204 14.36 1.31 -12.09
C SER A 204 13.82 0.95 -10.70
N LEU A 205 14.72 0.82 -9.73
CA LEU A 205 14.29 0.67 -8.33
C LEU A 205 13.50 1.90 -7.89
N PRO A 206 12.32 1.72 -7.22
CA PRO A 206 11.56 2.83 -6.67
C PRO A 206 12.39 3.65 -5.68
N GLN A 207 12.22 4.97 -5.67
CA GLN A 207 12.86 5.81 -4.64
C GLN A 207 12.35 5.48 -3.25
N PHE A 208 11.06 5.10 -3.16
CA PHE A 208 10.41 4.76 -1.92
C PHE A 208 9.60 3.46 -2.05
N VAL A 209 9.64 2.65 -0.98
CA VAL A 209 8.75 1.50 -0.81
C VAL A 209 8.06 1.63 0.54
N TYR A 210 6.74 1.50 0.56
CA TYR A 210 5.92 1.45 1.76
C TYR A 210 5.12 0.14 1.74
N TYR A 211 5.21 -0.69 2.78
CA TYR A 211 4.53 -1.98 2.77
C TYR A 211 4.04 -2.39 4.15
N GLU A 212 2.90 -3.09 4.17
CA GLU A 212 2.41 -3.72 5.38
C GLU A 212 3.26 -4.95 5.72
N HIS A 213 3.76 -5.01 6.96
CA HIS A 213 4.50 -6.17 7.46
C HIS A 213 3.75 -6.93 8.57
N LYS A 214 2.60 -6.43 9.00
CA LYS A 214 1.81 -6.96 10.12
C LYS A 214 1.43 -8.43 9.94
N HIS A 215 1.15 -8.84 8.71
CA HIS A 215 0.74 -10.19 8.35
C HIS A 215 1.88 -11.07 7.83
N LEU A 216 3.10 -10.57 7.82
CA LEU A 216 4.29 -11.36 7.54
C LEU A 216 4.71 -12.14 8.79
N SER A 217 5.24 -13.36 8.59
CA SER A 217 5.94 -14.06 9.66
C SER A 217 7.22 -13.31 10.06
N PRO A 218 7.76 -13.50 11.27
CA PRO A 218 9.01 -12.88 11.68
C PRO A 218 10.17 -13.17 10.73
N GLN A 219 10.17 -14.36 10.10
CA GLN A 219 11.18 -14.74 9.10
C GLN A 219 11.00 -13.93 7.82
N GLU A 220 9.78 -13.88 7.25
CA GLU A 220 9.49 -13.10 6.04
C GLU A 220 9.79 -11.62 6.23
N TYR A 221 9.46 -11.06 7.41
CA TYR A 221 9.78 -9.68 7.72
C TYR A 221 11.29 -9.44 7.77
N SER A 222 12.05 -10.33 8.42
CA SER A 222 13.51 -10.25 8.45
C SER A 222 14.11 -10.36 7.04
N GLU A 223 13.57 -11.23 6.20
CA GLU A 223 13.99 -11.40 4.80
C GLU A 223 13.66 -10.17 3.95
N SER A 224 12.50 -9.55 4.16
CA SER A 224 12.12 -8.31 3.44
C SER A 224 13.06 -7.15 3.76
N LEU A 225 13.45 -6.99 5.03
CA LEU A 225 14.43 -5.97 5.43
C LEU A 225 15.80 -6.23 4.81
N ARG A 226 16.27 -7.50 4.81
CA ARG A 226 17.53 -7.88 4.17
C ARG A 226 17.48 -7.61 2.67
N PHE A 227 16.42 -8.04 1.98
CA PHE A 227 16.21 -7.81 0.56
C PHE A 227 16.33 -6.34 0.17
N LEU A 228 15.69 -5.46 0.94
CA LEU A 228 15.75 -4.01 0.72
C LEU A 228 17.15 -3.43 1.03
N HIS A 229 17.80 -3.89 2.10
CA HIS A 229 19.15 -3.43 2.44
C HIS A 229 20.19 -3.81 1.38
N GLU A 230 20.10 -5.00 0.81
CA GLU A 230 20.97 -5.46 -0.29
C GLU A 230 20.83 -4.58 -1.55
N ARG A 231 19.67 -3.91 -1.71
CA ARG A 231 19.38 -2.93 -2.77
C ARG A 231 19.62 -1.48 -2.37
N ASN A 232 20.37 -1.29 -1.28
CA ASN A 232 20.77 0.02 -0.78
C ASN A 232 19.61 0.88 -0.23
N TYR A 233 18.49 0.27 0.21
CA TYR A 233 17.45 0.99 0.94
C TYR A 233 17.80 1.16 2.41
N ARG A 234 17.41 2.30 2.95
CA ARG A 234 17.30 2.52 4.40
C ARG A 234 15.84 2.32 4.82
N THR A 235 15.62 1.39 5.74
CA THR A 235 14.29 1.04 6.24
C THR A 235 14.00 1.67 7.59
N HIS A 236 12.73 2.01 7.83
CA HIS A 236 12.21 2.31 9.16
C HIS A 236 10.78 1.84 9.31
N GLN A 237 10.48 1.36 10.51
CA GLN A 237 9.14 1.03 10.91
C GLN A 237 8.35 2.32 11.15
N VAL A 238 7.22 2.49 10.45
CA VAL A 238 6.36 3.67 10.55
C VAL A 238 5.45 3.55 11.77
N ASN A 239 4.90 2.36 11.95
CA ASN A 239 4.05 1.95 13.05
C ASN A 239 4.21 0.43 13.29
N ASN A 240 3.31 -0.20 14.07
CA ASN A 240 3.39 -1.64 14.37
C ASN A 240 3.04 -2.55 13.19
N GLY A 241 2.54 -2.01 12.07
CA GLY A 241 2.13 -2.77 10.90
C GLY A 241 2.88 -2.42 9.62
N ASP A 242 3.49 -1.23 9.55
CA ASP A 242 4.02 -0.70 8.29
C ASP A 242 5.50 -0.37 8.34
N THR A 243 6.17 -0.62 7.25
CA THR A 243 7.57 -0.27 7.01
C THR A 243 7.69 0.68 5.82
N PHE A 244 8.50 1.71 5.99
CA PHE A 244 8.93 2.62 4.94
C PHE A 244 10.40 2.41 4.61
N ALA A 245 10.73 2.30 3.34
CA ALA A 245 12.08 2.19 2.82
C ALA A 245 12.38 3.32 1.83
N GLN A 246 13.58 3.88 1.93
CA GLN A 246 14.07 4.93 1.05
C GLN A 246 15.40 4.52 0.45
N LEU A 247 15.52 4.60 -0.88
CA LEU A 247 16.75 4.38 -1.64
C LEU A 247 17.77 5.48 -1.28
N ARG A 248 19.05 5.10 -1.07
CA ARG A 248 20.13 6.02 -0.69
C ARG A 248 20.81 6.63 -1.90
#